data_485cd97bbbefbf4b912bcf4f77a43aed
#
_entry.id   485cd97bbbefbf4b912bcf4f77a43aed
#
_cell.length_a   1.000
_cell.length_b   1.000
_cell.length_c   1.000
_cell.angle_alpha   90.00
_cell.angle_beta   90.00
_cell.angle_gamma   90.00
#
_symmetry.space_group_name_H-M   'P 1'
#
loop_
_entity.id
_entity.type
_entity.pdbx_description
1 polymer ?
#
loop_
_entity_poly.entity_id
_entity_poly.type
_entity_poly.pdbx_seq_one_letter_code
_entity_poly.pdbx_strand_id
1 'polypeptide(L)'
;SGVRWLHTQPGRWDQLRLAGEFFNRLLDAPIPRICVENPIPHKYAIECMNGRKYTQIVQPWQFGHGETKATCLWLKGLPQLTPTDIVDGREQRVWKLPPSEDRWKKRSITYTGIANAMADQWGGE
;
A
#
# COMPACT_ATOMS: atom_id res chain seq x y z
N SER A 1 -11.00 -6.25 0.69
CA SER A 1 -10.24 -7.46 0.45
C SER A 1 -11.15 -8.64 0.17
N GLY A 2 -10.75 -9.53 -0.74
CA GLY A 2 -11.47 -10.75 -1.06
C GLY A 2 -11.15 -11.95 -0.17
N VAL A 3 -10.33 -11.76 0.86
CA VAL A 3 -9.81 -12.86 1.66
C VAL A 3 -10.92 -13.65 2.37
N ARG A 4 -11.92 -12.98 2.91
CA ARG A 4 -13.02 -13.64 3.61
C ARG A 4 -13.84 -14.59 2.71
N TRP A 5 -13.70 -14.46 1.40
CA TRP A 5 -14.43 -15.26 0.42
C TRP A 5 -13.63 -16.46 -0.11
N LEU A 6 -12.39 -16.64 0.36
CA LEU A 6 -11.50 -17.69 -0.17
C LEU A 6 -12.10 -19.09 -0.04
N HIS A 7 -12.86 -19.35 1.03
CA HIS A 7 -13.44 -20.66 1.27
C HIS A 7 -14.85 -20.84 0.70
N THR A 8 -15.49 -19.75 0.26
CA THR A 8 -16.88 -19.79 -0.20
C THR A 8 -17.03 -19.52 -1.68
N GLN A 9 -16.01 -18.98 -2.34
CA GLN A 9 -16.05 -18.66 -3.78
C GLN A 9 -14.95 -19.41 -4.51
N PRO A 10 -15.30 -20.39 -5.34
CA PRO A 10 -14.31 -21.11 -6.15
C PRO A 10 -13.50 -20.15 -7.02
N GLY A 11 -12.21 -20.38 -7.14
CA GLY A 11 -11.32 -19.56 -7.94
C GLY A 11 -10.68 -18.39 -7.23
N ARG A 12 -11.10 -18.07 -6.00
CA ARG A 12 -10.50 -16.97 -5.24
C ARG A 12 -9.02 -17.22 -4.92
N TRP A 13 -8.68 -18.46 -4.61
CA TRP A 13 -7.29 -18.82 -4.37
C TRP A 13 -6.43 -18.62 -5.61
N ASP A 14 -6.94 -18.98 -6.78
CA ASP A 14 -6.22 -18.78 -8.04
C ASP A 14 -6.04 -17.29 -8.33
N GLN A 15 -7.06 -16.48 -8.09
CA GLN A 15 -6.96 -15.03 -8.27
C GLN A 15 -5.90 -14.44 -7.36
N LEU A 16 -5.85 -14.87 -6.09
CA LEU A 16 -4.87 -14.39 -5.13
C LEU A 16 -3.46 -14.79 -5.55
N ARG A 17 -3.29 -16.03 -6.01
CA ARG A 17 -2.00 -16.52 -6.49
C ARG A 17 -1.50 -15.74 -7.70
N LEU A 18 -2.38 -15.49 -8.66
CA LEU A 18 -2.04 -14.71 -9.86
C LEU A 18 -1.67 -13.28 -9.51
N ALA A 19 -2.39 -12.66 -8.56
CA ALA A 19 -2.07 -11.32 -8.09
C ALA A 19 -0.69 -11.28 -7.43
N GLY A 20 -0.37 -12.29 -6.61
CA GLY A 20 0.93 -12.40 -5.97
C GLY A 20 2.06 -12.57 -6.98
N GLU A 21 1.85 -13.40 -8.00
CA GLU A 21 2.82 -13.60 -9.07
C GLU A 21 3.08 -12.30 -9.84
N PHE A 22 2.01 -11.56 -10.15
CA PHE A 22 2.12 -10.27 -10.83
C PHE A 22 2.91 -9.28 -9.98
N PHE A 23 2.62 -9.22 -8.68
CA PHE A 23 3.32 -8.36 -7.74
C PHE A 23 4.82 -8.66 -7.73
N ASN A 24 5.18 -9.95 -7.68
CA ASN A 24 6.57 -10.35 -7.71
C ASN A 24 7.25 -9.96 -9.03
N ARG A 25 6.54 -10.09 -10.14
CA ARG A 25 7.09 -9.67 -11.44
C ARG A 25 7.35 -8.18 -11.50
N LEU A 26 6.49 -7.37 -10.86
CA LEU A 26 6.73 -5.92 -10.78
C LEU A 26 8.01 -5.63 -10.01
N LEU A 27 8.20 -6.27 -8.87
CA LEU A 27 9.38 -6.04 -8.04
C LEU A 27 10.65 -6.62 -8.65
N ASP A 28 10.53 -7.67 -9.44
CA ASP A 28 11.68 -8.31 -10.09
C ASP A 28 11.99 -7.72 -11.47
N ALA A 29 11.22 -6.73 -11.92
CA ALA A 29 11.45 -6.08 -13.20
C ALA A 29 12.87 -5.46 -13.24
N PRO A 30 13.49 -5.39 -14.43
CA PRO A 30 14.85 -4.83 -14.56
C PRO A 30 14.85 -3.30 -14.47
N ILE A 31 14.27 -2.77 -13.41
CA ILE A 31 14.20 -1.35 -13.10
C ILE A 31 14.93 -1.17 -11.77
N PRO A 32 15.93 -0.27 -11.71
CA PRO A 32 16.78 -0.17 -10.50
C PRO A 32 16.06 0.39 -9.28
N ARG A 33 15.01 1.18 -9.47
CA ARG A 33 14.30 1.82 -8.35
C ARG A 33 12.81 1.62 -8.51
N ILE A 34 12.20 0.90 -7.57
CA ILE A 34 10.78 0.55 -7.61
C ILE A 34 10.16 0.78 -6.25
N CYS A 35 8.99 1.38 -6.22
CA CYS A 35 8.12 1.41 -5.05
C CYS A 35 6.75 0.88 -5.46
N VAL A 36 6.27 -0.13 -4.75
CA VAL A 36 4.90 -0.61 -4.91
C VAL A 36 4.16 -0.34 -3.62
N GLU A 37 2.99 0.27 -3.74
CA GLU A 37 2.16 0.69 -2.61
C GLU A 37 0.90 -0.18 -2.57
N ASN A 38 0.52 -0.61 -1.38
CA ASN A 38 -0.71 -1.38 -1.21
C ASN A 38 -1.16 -1.31 0.26
N PRO A 39 -2.47 -1.50 0.54
CA PRO A 39 -2.92 -1.66 1.93
C PRO A 39 -2.25 -2.86 2.59
N ILE A 40 -2.38 -2.97 3.92
CA ILE A 40 -1.80 -4.09 4.66
C ILE A 40 -2.33 -5.40 4.08
N PRO A 41 -1.47 -6.30 3.58
CA PRO A 41 -1.92 -7.55 2.98
C PRO A 41 -2.26 -8.58 4.03
N HIS A 42 -3.21 -9.46 3.70
CA HIS A 42 -3.46 -10.64 4.51
C HIS A 42 -2.30 -11.64 4.36
N LYS A 43 -2.13 -12.51 5.36
CA LYS A 43 -1.04 -13.51 5.34
C LYS A 43 -1.04 -14.39 4.09
N TYR A 44 -2.21 -14.72 3.56
CA TYR A 44 -2.30 -15.54 2.35
C TYR A 44 -1.77 -14.80 1.12
N ALA A 45 -1.97 -13.48 1.06
CA ALA A 45 -1.41 -12.68 -0.02
C ALA A 45 0.12 -12.66 0.04
N ILE A 46 0.68 -12.56 1.24
CA ILE A 46 2.14 -12.62 1.42
C ILE A 46 2.68 -13.98 0.98
N GLU A 47 2.00 -15.05 1.32
CA GLU A 47 2.40 -16.40 0.88
C GLU A 47 2.41 -16.50 -0.64
N CYS A 48 1.42 -15.93 -1.33
CA CYS A 48 1.36 -15.91 -2.78
C CYS A 48 2.46 -15.06 -3.42
N MET A 49 3.11 -14.20 -2.63
CA MET A 49 4.28 -13.43 -3.05
C MET A 49 5.59 -14.07 -2.59
N ASN A 50 5.59 -15.37 -2.33
CA ASN A 50 6.75 -16.13 -1.85
C ASN A 50 7.30 -15.58 -0.53
N GLY A 51 6.40 -15.13 0.36
CA GLY A 51 6.78 -14.59 1.67
C GLY A 51 7.36 -13.19 1.62
N ARG A 52 7.31 -12.52 0.47
CA ARG A 52 7.89 -11.18 0.30
C ARG A 52 7.07 -10.16 1.07
N LYS A 53 7.62 -9.64 2.14
CA LYS A 53 6.98 -8.66 3.00
C LYS A 53 7.29 -7.23 2.57
N TYR A 54 6.40 -6.31 2.97
CA TYR A 54 6.64 -4.89 2.76
C TYR A 54 7.87 -4.42 3.54
N THR A 55 8.52 -3.40 3.00
CA THR A 55 9.71 -2.79 3.60
C THR A 55 9.34 -1.81 4.70
N GLN A 56 8.20 -1.12 4.54
CA GLN A 56 7.81 -0.03 5.41
C GLN A 56 6.30 0.15 5.41
N ILE A 57 5.75 0.60 6.54
CA ILE A 57 4.37 1.09 6.62
C ILE A 57 4.43 2.60 6.80
N VAL A 58 3.63 3.34 6.01
CA VAL A 58 3.49 4.77 6.16
C VAL A 58 2.06 5.13 6.50
N GLN A 59 1.89 6.27 7.18
CA GLN A 59 0.59 6.79 7.58
C GLN A 59 0.48 8.26 7.16
N PRO A 60 -0.71 8.70 6.73
CA PRO A 60 -0.89 10.12 6.35
C PRO A 60 -0.50 11.11 7.44
N TRP A 61 -0.74 10.77 8.71
CA TRP A 61 -0.42 11.68 9.80
C TRP A 61 1.09 11.91 9.98
N GLN A 62 1.92 11.07 9.37
CA GLN A 62 3.37 11.26 9.37
C GLN A 62 3.81 12.30 8.34
N PHE A 63 2.91 12.69 7.43
CA PHE A 63 3.20 13.54 6.28
C PHE A 63 2.23 14.72 6.16
N GLY A 64 1.69 15.19 7.28
CA GLY A 64 0.92 16.42 7.32
C GLY A 64 -0.59 16.27 7.16
N HIS A 65 -1.12 15.08 7.11
CA HIS A 65 -2.55 14.83 6.99
C HIS A 65 -3.09 14.17 8.25
N GLY A 66 -4.06 14.79 8.91
CA GLY A 66 -4.61 14.29 10.18
C GLY A 66 -5.48 13.06 10.03
N GLU A 67 -5.01 12.06 9.33
CA GLU A 67 -5.77 10.86 9.03
C GLU A 67 -4.93 9.61 9.24
N THR A 68 -5.62 8.48 9.44
CA THR A 68 -4.99 7.16 9.55
C THR A 68 -5.39 6.32 8.33
N LYS A 69 -4.41 5.85 7.61
CA LYS A 69 -4.59 4.91 6.50
C LYS A 69 -3.28 4.17 6.31
N ALA A 70 -3.10 3.09 7.05
CA ALA A 70 -1.87 2.29 6.97
C ALA A 70 -1.65 1.81 5.53
N THR A 71 -0.52 2.18 4.96
CA THR A 71 -0.15 1.83 3.60
C THR A 71 1.22 1.18 3.62
N CYS A 72 1.34 0.01 2.97
CA CYS A 72 2.58 -0.72 2.91
C CYS A 72 3.36 -0.36 1.65
N LEU A 73 4.66 -0.24 1.79
CA LEU A 73 5.57 0.03 0.68
C LEU A 73 6.55 -1.10 0.52
N TRP A 74 6.64 -1.64 -0.69
CA TRP A 74 7.68 -2.58 -1.10
C TRP A 74 8.70 -1.78 -1.90
N LEU A 75 9.93 -1.66 -1.38
CA LEU A 75 10.96 -0.81 -1.95
C LEU A 75 12.08 -1.63 -2.55
N LYS A 76 12.53 -1.22 -3.72
CA LYS A 76 13.71 -1.78 -4.38
C LYS A 76 14.61 -0.63 -4.78
N GLY A 77 15.84 -0.62 -4.29
CA GLY A 77 16.80 0.43 -4.61
C GLY A 77 16.45 1.81 -4.09
N LEU A 78 15.55 1.89 -3.11
CA LEU A 78 15.09 3.15 -2.51
C LEU A 78 15.23 3.07 -0.99
N PRO A 79 15.62 4.17 -0.33
CA PRO A 79 15.61 4.20 1.13
C PRO A 79 14.17 4.31 1.65
N GLN A 80 13.96 3.93 2.91
CA GLN A 80 12.67 4.14 3.55
C GLN A 80 12.35 5.64 3.63
N LEU A 81 11.06 5.97 3.51
CA LEU A 81 10.62 7.35 3.65
C LEU A 81 10.76 7.82 5.09
N THR A 82 11.32 9.02 5.26
CA THR A 82 11.39 9.69 6.55
C THR A 82 10.15 10.55 6.71
N PRO A 83 9.44 10.46 7.86
CA PRO A 83 8.31 11.35 8.13
C PRO A 83 8.71 12.82 8.00
N THR A 84 7.85 13.62 7.40
CA THR A 84 8.17 15.03 7.13
C THR A 84 7.41 16.00 8.03
N ASP A 85 6.20 15.63 8.45
CA ASP A 85 5.34 16.53 9.24
C ASP A 85 4.36 15.70 10.07
N ILE A 86 4.80 15.32 11.26
CA ILE A 86 3.98 14.49 12.15
C ILE A 86 2.92 15.38 12.80
N VAL A 87 1.66 15.10 12.53
CA VAL A 87 0.54 15.87 13.04
C VAL A 87 -0.36 15.04 13.95
N ASP A 88 -1.11 15.74 14.80
CA ASP A 88 -2.14 15.12 15.64
C ASP A 88 -3.43 14.98 14.81
N GLY A 89 -4.51 14.48 15.42
CA GLY A 89 -5.78 14.35 14.72
C GLY A 89 -5.79 13.19 13.73
N ARG A 90 -5.61 12.00 14.23
CA ARG A 90 -5.50 10.78 13.42
C ARG A 90 -6.89 10.16 13.21
N GLU A 91 -7.63 10.67 12.23
CA GLU A 91 -8.96 10.21 11.92
C GLU A 91 -8.98 9.11 10.87
N GLN A 92 -9.88 8.16 11.02
CA GLN A 92 -10.11 7.11 10.03
C GLN A 92 -11.28 7.46 9.14
N ARG A 93 -11.23 8.63 8.52
CA ARG A 93 -12.33 9.16 7.71
C ARG A 93 -12.82 8.20 6.63
N VAL A 94 -11.87 7.59 5.93
CA VAL A 94 -12.19 6.71 4.80
C VAL A 94 -13.00 5.50 5.26
N TRP A 95 -12.67 4.96 6.44
CA TRP A 95 -13.35 3.79 6.98
C TRP A 95 -14.74 4.09 7.49
N LYS A 96 -15.02 5.36 7.83
CA LYS A 96 -16.32 5.79 8.33
C LYS A 96 -17.30 6.12 7.22
N LEU A 97 -16.85 6.22 5.97
CA LEU A 97 -17.70 6.50 4.85
C LEU A 97 -18.59 5.30 4.52
N PRO A 98 -19.86 5.53 4.13
CA PRO A 98 -20.70 4.44 3.69
C PRO A 98 -20.15 3.81 2.41
N PRO A 99 -20.44 2.52 2.14
CA PRO A 99 -20.03 1.91 0.88
C PRO A 99 -20.62 2.66 -0.30
N SER A 100 -19.74 3.15 -1.18
CA SER A 100 -20.15 3.92 -2.36
C SER A 100 -18.96 4.04 -3.28
N GLU A 101 -19.21 4.53 -4.50
CA GLU A 101 -18.14 4.79 -5.45
C GLU A 101 -17.16 5.84 -4.93
N ASP A 102 -17.67 6.86 -4.25
CA ASP A 102 -16.83 7.90 -3.64
C ASP A 102 -15.92 7.34 -2.56
N ARG A 103 -16.41 6.41 -1.75
CA ARG A 103 -15.59 5.76 -0.74
C ARG A 103 -14.43 5.01 -1.38
N TRP A 104 -14.69 4.28 -2.45
CA TRP A 104 -13.65 3.55 -3.17
C TRP A 104 -12.59 4.50 -3.72
N LYS A 105 -13.00 5.59 -4.36
CA LYS A 105 -12.08 6.58 -4.90
C LYS A 105 -11.21 7.20 -3.82
N LYS A 106 -11.80 7.57 -2.68
CA LYS A 106 -11.06 8.17 -1.57
C LYS A 106 -10.06 7.20 -0.96
N ARG A 107 -10.38 5.92 -0.92
CA ARG A 107 -9.46 4.90 -0.41
C ARG A 107 -8.29 4.64 -1.35
N SER A 108 -8.41 5.00 -2.60
CA SER A 108 -7.37 4.78 -3.62
C SER A 108 -6.41 5.97 -3.76
N ILE A 109 -6.76 7.13 -3.22
CA ILE A 109 -5.97 8.34 -3.38
C ILE A 109 -4.68 8.26 -2.57
N THR A 110 -3.56 8.60 -3.22
CA THR A 110 -2.29 8.79 -2.52
C THR A 110 -2.28 10.21 -1.94
N TYR A 111 -1.95 10.33 -0.67
CA TYR A 111 -1.92 11.63 -0.01
C TYR A 111 -0.78 12.49 -0.54
N THR A 112 -1.07 13.78 -0.73
CA THR A 112 -0.11 14.73 -1.31
C THR A 112 1.19 14.80 -0.52
N GLY A 113 1.11 14.78 0.82
CA GLY A 113 2.30 14.82 1.66
C GLY A 113 3.21 13.62 1.46
N ILE A 114 2.62 12.45 1.29
CA ILE A 114 3.38 11.23 1.01
C ILE A 114 4.02 11.32 -0.38
N ALA A 115 3.25 11.76 -1.38
CA ALA A 115 3.76 11.92 -2.74
C ALA A 115 4.91 12.94 -2.80
N ASN A 116 4.76 14.05 -2.08
CA ASN A 116 5.83 15.05 -2.01
C ASN A 116 7.08 14.52 -1.33
N ALA A 117 6.92 13.72 -0.26
CA ALA A 117 8.05 13.10 0.42
C ALA A 117 8.79 12.13 -0.52
N MET A 118 8.04 11.35 -1.29
CA MET A 118 8.64 10.47 -2.29
C MET A 118 9.44 11.26 -3.33
N ALA A 119 8.87 12.35 -3.84
CA ALA A 119 9.55 13.19 -4.82
C ALA A 119 10.82 13.81 -4.24
N ASP A 120 10.74 14.33 -3.02
CA ASP A 120 11.89 15.00 -2.38
C ASP A 120 12.98 14.02 -1.98
N GLN A 121 12.62 12.87 -1.44
CA GLN A 121 13.59 11.93 -0.87
C GLN A 121 14.11 10.93 -1.90
N TRP A 122 13.35 10.66 -2.97
CA TRP A 122 13.71 9.68 -3.98
C TRP A 122 13.94 10.28 -5.36
N GLY A 123 13.44 11.47 -5.62
CA GLY A 123 13.44 12.06 -6.95
C GLY A 123 14.74 12.75 -7.37
N GLY A 124 15.71 12.80 -6.49
CA GLY A 124 16.92 13.59 -6.71
C GLY A 124 17.95 12.94 -7.62
N GLU A 125 17.61 11.86 -8.31
CA GLU A 125 18.64 11.18 -9.12
C GLU A 125 18.07 10.03 -9.90
#